data_ae78a13e514f725f98972ed67bba2c2d
#
_entry.id   ae78a13e514f725f98972ed67bba2c2d
#
_cell.length_a   1.000
_cell.length_b   1.000
_cell.length_c   1.000
_cell.angle_alpha   90.00
_cell.angle_beta   90.00
_cell.angle_gamma   90.00
#
_symmetry.space_group_name_H-M   'P 1'
#
loop_
_entity.id
_entity.type
_entity.pdbx_description
1 polymer ?
#
loop_
_entity_poly.entity_id
_entity_poly.type
_entity_poly.pdbx_seq_one_letter_code
_entity_poly.pdbx_strand_id
1 'polypeptide(L)'
;IAYENSDIVNVLDISVFNGNAQSFVVHPDGRVVVNHSSASWGNVYNFFGVLREHSDMSEKEINELSEKFKTGCTDAMLLNLDGRNYYLVYEKSDIQDWMFLGLVQADIVNASMNSLQRSTILLVSAIVFCIAAFLISLIVQKSRTNLRKKDTEILYRDELFQKLSMNVDDVFLMLDAKTYQADYVSPNVEKLLGIT
;
A
#
# COMPACT_ATOMS: atom_id res chain seq x y z
N ILE A 1 -42.60 17.74 22.81
CA ILE A 1 -42.48 16.63 21.80
C ILE A 1 -41.68 15.56 22.51
N ALA A 2 -42.31 14.46 22.90
CA ALA A 2 -41.62 13.31 23.48
C ALA A 2 -41.09 12.50 22.28
N TYR A 3 -39.80 12.47 22.11
CA TYR A 3 -39.16 11.50 21.22
C TYR A 3 -39.23 10.14 21.91
N GLU A 4 -39.68 9.11 21.20
CA GLU A 4 -39.59 7.76 21.71
C GLU A 4 -38.09 7.37 21.82
N ASN A 5 -37.75 6.79 22.96
CA ASN A 5 -36.35 6.38 23.28
C ASN A 5 -35.79 5.40 22.24
N SER A 6 -36.68 4.68 21.52
CA SER A 6 -36.36 3.77 20.43
C SER A 6 -35.73 4.42 19.19
N ASP A 7 -36.15 5.65 18.86
CA ASP A 7 -35.64 6.34 17.67
C ASP A 7 -34.23 6.87 17.89
N ILE A 8 -33.90 7.29 19.11
CA ILE A 8 -32.56 7.74 19.49
C ILE A 8 -31.58 6.54 19.57
N VAL A 9 -32.06 5.41 20.07
CA VAL A 9 -31.26 4.18 20.16
C VAL A 9 -30.89 3.66 18.77
N ASN A 10 -31.80 3.72 17.79
CA ASN A 10 -31.53 3.29 16.42
C ASN A 10 -30.52 4.19 15.68
N VAL A 11 -30.47 5.49 16.00
CA VAL A 11 -29.47 6.43 15.47
C VAL A 11 -28.08 6.15 16.09
N LEU A 12 -28.05 5.63 17.30
CA LEU A 12 -26.82 5.29 18.04
C LEU A 12 -26.33 3.87 17.75
N ASP A 13 -27.04 3.09 16.95
CA ASP A 13 -26.60 1.74 16.56
C ASP A 13 -25.39 1.85 15.60
N ILE A 14 -24.21 1.97 16.20
CA ILE A 14 -22.94 1.99 15.49
C ILE A 14 -22.60 0.52 15.14
N SER A 15 -23.26 0.00 14.11
CA SER A 15 -22.94 -1.30 13.52
C SER A 15 -21.57 -1.34 12.82
N VAL A 16 -20.90 -0.17 12.72
CA VAL A 16 -19.64 0.07 11.97
C VAL A 16 -18.49 -0.85 12.42
N PHE A 17 -18.46 -1.27 13.67
CA PHE A 17 -17.39 -2.16 14.19
C PHE A 17 -17.94 -3.50 14.68
N ASN A 18 -18.92 -4.08 13.96
CA ASN A 18 -19.55 -5.37 14.32
C ASN A 18 -20.08 -5.40 15.76
N GLY A 19 -20.63 -4.28 16.25
CA GLY A 19 -21.16 -4.17 17.61
C GLY A 19 -20.11 -3.99 18.72
N ASN A 20 -18.84 -3.79 18.36
CA ASN A 20 -17.75 -3.56 19.33
C ASN A 20 -17.52 -2.10 19.67
N ALA A 21 -18.31 -1.19 19.13
CA ALA A 21 -18.35 0.21 19.53
C ALA A 21 -19.40 0.40 20.62
N GLN A 22 -19.10 1.32 21.54
CA GLN A 22 -20.03 1.74 22.58
C GLN A 22 -20.38 3.19 22.33
N SER A 23 -21.66 3.54 22.41
CA SER A 23 -22.11 4.90 22.22
C SER A 23 -22.91 5.41 23.39
N PHE A 24 -22.70 6.67 23.71
CA PHE A 24 -23.39 7.35 24.78
C PHE A 24 -23.88 8.70 24.29
N VAL A 25 -25.03 9.12 24.81
CA VAL A 25 -25.45 10.52 24.78
C VAL A 25 -25.34 11.04 26.21
N VAL A 26 -24.57 12.08 26.37
CA VAL A 26 -24.34 12.67 27.70
C VAL A 26 -24.64 14.17 27.71
N HIS A 27 -25.02 14.67 28.85
CA HIS A 27 -25.07 16.09 29.14
C HIS A 27 -23.65 16.65 29.32
N PRO A 28 -23.37 17.95 29.10
CA PRO A 28 -22.04 18.53 29.31
C PRO A 28 -21.44 18.32 30.71
N ASP A 29 -22.28 18.05 31.72
CA ASP A 29 -21.87 17.69 33.08
C ASP A 29 -21.51 16.18 33.24
N GLY A 30 -21.56 15.41 32.16
CA GLY A 30 -21.22 13.99 32.13
C GLY A 30 -22.39 13.06 32.48
N ARG A 31 -23.57 13.56 32.84
CA ARG A 31 -24.73 12.69 33.07
C ARG A 31 -25.14 11.98 31.81
N VAL A 32 -25.27 10.65 31.89
CA VAL A 32 -25.67 9.80 30.74
C VAL A 32 -27.18 9.89 30.53
N VAL A 33 -27.57 10.29 29.32
CA VAL A 33 -28.96 10.37 28.87
C VAL A 33 -29.37 9.06 28.20
N VAL A 34 -28.51 8.57 27.29
CA VAL A 34 -28.71 7.29 26.62
C VAL A 34 -27.38 6.51 26.64
N ASN A 35 -27.48 5.25 26.93
CA ASN A 35 -26.37 4.32 26.93
C ASN A 35 -26.69 3.15 25.99
N HIS A 36 -25.92 3.01 24.92
CA HIS A 36 -25.91 1.84 24.07
C HIS A 36 -24.53 1.16 24.22
N SER A 37 -24.37 0.49 25.33
CA SER A 37 -23.10 -0.12 25.71
C SER A 37 -23.31 -1.58 26.08
N SER A 38 -22.48 -2.43 25.52
CA SER A 38 -22.31 -3.83 25.94
C SER A 38 -21.20 -3.99 26.99
N ALA A 39 -20.70 -2.86 27.52
CA ALA A 39 -19.60 -2.88 28.48
C ALA A 39 -20.01 -3.41 29.85
N SER A 40 -19.07 -4.07 30.51
CA SER A 40 -19.21 -4.68 31.83
C SER A 40 -19.29 -3.66 32.99
N TRP A 41 -19.31 -2.33 32.70
CA TRP A 41 -19.34 -1.28 33.73
C TRP A 41 -20.73 -1.07 34.36
N GLY A 42 -21.70 -1.91 34.02
CA GLY A 42 -23.06 -1.82 34.57
C GLY A 42 -23.82 -0.57 34.11
N ASN A 43 -24.71 -0.06 34.97
CA ASN A 43 -25.49 1.15 34.67
C ASN A 43 -24.61 2.39 34.82
N VAL A 44 -24.16 2.95 33.70
CA VAL A 44 -23.37 4.19 33.71
C VAL A 44 -24.28 5.39 33.86
N TYR A 45 -24.26 6.06 35.01
CA TYR A 45 -25.03 7.27 35.28
C TYR A 45 -24.29 8.55 34.92
N ASN A 46 -22.95 8.52 35.07
CA ASN A 46 -22.07 9.65 34.77
C ASN A 46 -20.78 9.19 34.10
N PHE A 47 -20.49 9.72 32.95
CA PHE A 47 -19.34 9.36 32.17
C PHE A 47 -17.99 9.75 32.82
N PHE A 48 -17.92 10.92 33.42
CA PHE A 48 -16.71 11.34 34.15
C PHE A 48 -16.47 10.49 35.42
N GLY A 49 -17.53 9.92 35.99
CA GLY A 49 -17.40 8.94 37.07
C GLY A 49 -16.69 7.67 36.60
N VAL A 50 -17.09 7.15 35.43
CA VAL A 50 -16.41 6.00 34.81
C VAL A 50 -14.94 6.30 34.54
N LEU A 51 -14.62 7.47 34.00
CA LEU A 51 -13.23 7.86 33.77
C LEU A 51 -12.40 7.89 35.06
N ARG A 52 -12.97 8.38 36.18
CA ARG A 52 -12.29 8.41 37.48
C ARG A 52 -12.04 7.02 38.05
N GLU A 53 -12.95 6.10 37.84
CA GLU A 53 -12.87 4.75 38.40
C GLU A 53 -12.08 3.77 37.53
N HIS A 54 -12.15 3.90 36.19
CA HIS A 54 -11.66 2.90 35.27
C HIS A 54 -10.52 3.41 34.37
N SER A 55 -10.18 4.72 34.39
CA SER A 55 -9.10 5.23 33.53
C SER A 55 -7.84 5.60 34.30
N ASP A 56 -6.72 5.67 33.59
CA ASP A 56 -5.44 6.19 34.13
C ASP A 56 -5.36 7.73 34.08
N MET A 57 -6.46 8.41 33.74
CA MET A 57 -6.52 9.88 33.63
C MET A 57 -6.42 10.54 34.98
N SER A 58 -5.63 11.59 35.05
CA SER A 58 -5.57 12.45 36.23
C SER A 58 -6.84 13.31 36.35
N GLU A 59 -7.17 13.75 37.56
CA GLU A 59 -8.28 14.69 37.80
C GLU A 59 -8.17 15.98 36.97
N LYS A 60 -6.95 16.42 36.67
CA LYS A 60 -6.72 17.58 35.80
C LYS A 60 -7.18 17.32 34.37
N GLU A 61 -6.83 16.18 33.81
CA GLU A 61 -7.24 15.78 32.42
C GLU A 61 -8.75 15.58 32.35
N ILE A 62 -9.36 14.99 33.37
CA ILE A 62 -10.82 14.80 33.41
C ILE A 62 -11.53 16.17 33.48
N ASN A 63 -11.00 17.12 34.26
CA ASN A 63 -11.55 18.47 34.31
C ASN A 63 -11.37 19.22 32.99
N GLU A 64 -10.23 19.09 32.31
CA GLU A 64 -10.02 19.65 30.98
C GLU A 64 -11.00 19.08 29.95
N LEU A 65 -11.27 17.78 30.00
CA LEU A 65 -12.27 17.11 29.15
C LEU A 65 -13.67 17.64 29.49
N SER A 66 -14.01 17.82 30.77
CA SER A 66 -15.29 18.40 31.17
C SER A 66 -15.49 19.83 30.65
N GLU A 67 -14.45 20.66 30.66
CA GLU A 67 -14.52 21.99 30.06
C GLU A 67 -14.69 21.94 28.54
N LYS A 68 -14.04 21.00 27.84
CA LYS A 68 -14.25 20.76 26.40
C LYS A 68 -15.70 20.37 26.10
N PHE A 69 -16.34 19.56 26.93
CA PHE A 69 -17.75 19.21 26.77
C PHE A 69 -18.66 20.42 26.95
N LYS A 70 -18.40 21.25 27.94
CA LYS A 70 -19.17 22.49 28.17
C LYS A 70 -19.05 23.48 27.02
N THR A 71 -17.88 23.57 26.42
CA THR A 71 -17.65 24.44 25.24
C THR A 71 -18.15 23.83 23.94
N GLY A 72 -18.59 22.56 23.95
CA GLY A 72 -19.10 21.88 22.77
C GLY A 72 -18.00 21.58 21.74
N CYS A 73 -16.80 21.31 22.19
CA CYS A 73 -15.68 20.95 21.34
C CYS A 73 -15.90 19.55 20.75
N THR A 74 -15.62 19.38 19.47
CA THR A 74 -15.54 18.06 18.80
C THR A 74 -14.08 17.66 18.74
N ASP A 75 -13.74 16.48 19.28
CA ASP A 75 -12.35 16.00 19.29
C ASP A 75 -12.32 14.45 19.43
N ALA A 76 -11.14 13.88 19.27
CA ALA A 76 -10.88 12.46 19.49
C ALA A 76 -9.63 12.28 20.32
N MET A 77 -9.67 11.36 21.28
CA MET A 77 -8.51 11.06 22.13
C MET A 77 -8.37 9.57 22.40
N LEU A 78 -7.15 9.16 22.68
CA LEU A 78 -6.87 7.81 23.16
C LEU A 78 -6.92 7.81 24.67
N LEU A 79 -7.61 6.85 25.27
CA LEU A 79 -7.67 6.68 26.71
C LEU A 79 -7.55 5.19 27.08
N ASN A 80 -7.02 4.92 28.25
CA ASN A 80 -6.93 3.57 28.80
C ASN A 80 -8.06 3.37 29.81
N LEU A 81 -8.85 2.33 29.63
CA LEU A 81 -9.90 1.90 30.56
C LEU A 81 -9.65 0.45 30.94
N ASP A 82 -9.48 0.18 32.24
CA ASP A 82 -9.22 -1.16 32.80
C ASP A 82 -8.05 -1.89 32.07
N GLY A 83 -6.98 -1.16 31.73
CA GLY A 83 -5.80 -1.69 31.05
C GLY A 83 -5.98 -1.94 29.54
N ARG A 84 -7.07 -1.47 28.94
CA ARG A 84 -7.32 -1.54 27.49
C ARG A 84 -7.39 -0.15 26.89
N ASN A 85 -6.81 0.00 25.70
CA ASN A 85 -6.83 1.28 24.99
C ASN A 85 -8.11 1.42 24.18
N TYR A 86 -8.75 2.59 24.31
CA TYR A 86 -9.95 2.97 23.58
C TYR A 86 -9.74 4.32 22.88
N TYR A 87 -10.27 4.44 21.68
CA TYR A 87 -10.50 5.75 21.06
C TYR A 87 -11.83 6.29 21.56
N LEU A 88 -11.79 7.43 22.23
CA LEU A 88 -12.97 8.23 22.57
C LEU A 88 -13.11 9.32 21.51
N VAL A 89 -14.24 9.32 20.82
CA VAL A 89 -14.65 10.41 19.93
C VAL A 89 -15.86 11.08 20.54
N TYR A 90 -15.89 12.40 20.55
CA TYR A 90 -17.03 13.13 21.08
C TYR A 90 -17.36 14.33 20.21
N GLU A 91 -18.66 14.60 20.08
CA GLU A 91 -19.21 15.66 19.25
C GLU A 91 -20.44 16.29 19.90
N LYS A 92 -20.56 17.61 19.76
CA LYS A 92 -21.77 18.33 20.25
C LYS A 92 -22.94 18.06 19.30
N SER A 93 -24.09 17.74 19.89
CA SER A 93 -25.36 17.62 19.17
C SER A 93 -25.90 18.99 18.78
N ASP A 94 -26.49 19.09 17.60
CA ASP A 94 -27.26 20.25 17.16
C ASP A 94 -28.61 20.33 17.91
N ILE A 95 -29.05 19.24 18.52
CA ILE A 95 -30.32 19.11 19.27
C ILE A 95 -30.01 19.14 20.74
N GLN A 96 -30.37 20.20 21.43
CA GLN A 96 -30.08 20.42 22.84
C GLN A 96 -28.57 20.48 23.12
N ASP A 97 -28.18 20.74 24.36
CA ASP A 97 -26.75 20.77 24.76
C ASP A 97 -26.23 19.38 25.08
N TRP A 98 -26.45 18.40 24.19
CA TRP A 98 -25.98 17.04 24.38
C TRP A 98 -24.64 16.81 23.67
N MET A 99 -23.87 15.87 24.21
CA MET A 99 -22.67 15.36 23.58
C MET A 99 -22.88 13.91 23.16
N PHE A 100 -22.58 13.59 21.91
CA PHE A 100 -22.47 12.21 21.43
C PHE A 100 -21.06 11.72 21.69
N LEU A 101 -20.96 10.56 22.30
CA LEU A 101 -19.69 9.90 22.57
C LEU A 101 -19.66 8.54 21.91
N GLY A 102 -18.55 8.24 21.24
CA GLY A 102 -18.22 6.92 20.71
C GLY A 102 -16.96 6.40 21.36
N LEU A 103 -17.01 5.19 21.88
CA LEU A 103 -15.86 4.47 22.43
C LEU A 103 -15.62 3.22 21.62
N VAL A 104 -14.42 3.09 21.06
CA VAL A 104 -14.02 1.92 20.25
C VAL A 104 -12.68 1.40 20.76
N GLN A 105 -12.56 0.09 20.96
CA GLN A 105 -11.29 -0.50 21.32
C GLN A 105 -10.24 -0.27 20.22
N ALA A 106 -9.06 0.23 20.62
CA ALA A 106 -7.98 0.53 19.69
C ALA A 106 -7.51 -0.70 18.91
N ASP A 107 -7.52 -1.87 19.53
CA ASP A 107 -7.13 -3.12 18.87
C ASP A 107 -8.03 -3.48 17.70
N ILE A 108 -9.34 -3.20 17.79
CA ILE A 108 -10.31 -3.46 16.73
C ILE A 108 -10.08 -2.51 15.56
N VAL A 109 -9.86 -1.25 15.84
CA VAL A 109 -9.52 -0.23 14.83
C VAL A 109 -8.20 -0.60 14.14
N ASN A 110 -7.18 -0.92 14.92
CA ASN A 110 -5.86 -1.29 14.41
C ASN A 110 -5.90 -2.61 13.60
N ALA A 111 -6.67 -3.61 14.03
CA ALA A 111 -6.85 -4.85 13.27
C ALA A 111 -7.48 -4.61 11.90
N SER A 112 -8.52 -3.77 11.84
CA SER A 112 -9.16 -3.37 10.59
C SER A 112 -8.20 -2.58 9.68
N MET A 113 -7.43 -1.66 10.22
CA MET A 113 -6.40 -0.89 9.51
C MET A 113 -5.30 -1.80 8.96
N ASN A 114 -4.80 -2.75 9.77
CA ASN A 114 -3.74 -3.67 9.36
C ASN A 114 -4.18 -4.60 8.23
N SER A 115 -5.43 -5.04 8.20
CA SER A 115 -5.96 -5.89 7.12
C SER A 115 -6.02 -5.14 5.79
N LEU A 116 -6.47 -3.88 5.79
CA LEU A 116 -6.49 -3.00 4.63
C LEU A 116 -5.07 -2.70 4.14
N GLN A 117 -4.16 -2.38 5.05
CA GLN A 117 -2.77 -2.08 4.73
C GLN A 117 -2.07 -3.28 4.07
N ARG A 118 -2.26 -4.50 4.61
CA ARG A 118 -1.69 -5.73 4.04
C ARG A 118 -2.21 -5.99 2.62
N SER A 119 -3.50 -5.83 2.39
CA SER A 119 -4.11 -5.98 1.07
C SER A 119 -3.56 -4.98 0.07
N THR A 120 -3.42 -3.72 0.48
CA THR A 120 -2.85 -2.64 -0.36
C THR A 120 -1.40 -2.90 -0.72
N ILE A 121 -0.57 -3.33 0.24
CA ILE A 121 0.84 -3.66 0.00
C ILE A 121 0.97 -4.81 -1.00
N LEU A 122 0.15 -5.87 -0.88
CA LEU A 122 0.16 -7.00 -1.81
C LEU A 122 -0.22 -6.56 -3.23
N LEU A 123 -1.22 -5.71 -3.37
CA LEU A 123 -1.65 -5.20 -4.67
C LEU A 123 -0.57 -4.33 -5.32
N VAL A 124 0.03 -3.40 -4.57
CA VAL A 124 1.10 -2.54 -5.07
C VAL A 124 2.33 -3.38 -5.47
N SER A 125 2.71 -4.37 -4.64
CA SER A 125 3.85 -5.23 -4.95
C SER A 125 3.63 -6.07 -6.22
N ALA A 126 2.40 -6.57 -6.45
CA ALA A 126 2.06 -7.28 -7.66
C ALA A 126 2.15 -6.40 -8.91
N ILE A 127 1.69 -5.15 -8.85
CA ILE A 127 1.81 -4.19 -9.95
C ILE A 127 3.28 -3.91 -10.28
N VAL A 128 4.11 -3.65 -9.27
CA VAL A 128 5.56 -3.40 -9.45
C VAL A 128 6.23 -4.61 -10.11
N PHE A 129 5.89 -5.82 -9.66
CA PHE A 129 6.42 -7.05 -10.25
C PHE A 129 6.02 -7.22 -11.73
N CYS A 130 4.76 -6.95 -12.07
CA CYS A 130 4.29 -6.99 -13.46
C CYS A 130 5.02 -5.99 -14.36
N ILE A 131 5.23 -4.76 -13.88
CA ILE A 131 5.97 -3.73 -14.61
C ILE A 131 7.42 -4.18 -14.85
N ALA A 132 8.08 -4.70 -13.82
CA ALA A 132 9.46 -5.18 -13.92
C ALA A 132 9.58 -6.34 -14.94
N ALA A 133 8.68 -7.32 -14.88
CA ALA A 133 8.64 -8.42 -15.83
C ALA A 133 8.42 -7.95 -17.27
N PHE A 134 7.53 -6.98 -17.46
CA PHE A 134 7.30 -6.38 -18.76
C PHE A 134 8.54 -5.67 -19.32
N LEU A 135 9.23 -4.87 -18.50
CA LEU A 135 10.46 -4.19 -18.91
C LEU A 135 11.57 -5.18 -19.28
N ILE A 136 11.75 -6.24 -18.48
CA ILE A 136 12.71 -7.29 -18.77
C ILE A 136 12.38 -7.97 -20.13
N SER A 137 11.11 -8.26 -20.38
CA SER A 137 10.66 -8.83 -21.66
C SER A 137 11.02 -7.93 -22.85
N LEU A 138 10.81 -6.62 -22.73
CA LEU A 138 11.18 -5.66 -23.77
C LEU A 138 12.69 -5.63 -24.03
N ILE A 139 13.51 -5.65 -22.97
CA ILE A 139 14.97 -5.66 -23.06
C ILE A 139 15.45 -6.95 -23.78
N VAL A 140 14.91 -8.10 -23.38
CA VAL A 140 15.25 -9.39 -23.99
C VAL A 140 14.86 -9.43 -25.48
N GLN A 141 13.68 -8.94 -25.84
CA GLN A 141 13.25 -8.86 -27.25
C GLN A 141 14.17 -7.94 -28.07
N LYS A 142 14.52 -6.77 -27.55
CA LYS A 142 15.43 -5.83 -28.20
C LYS A 142 16.83 -6.42 -28.37
N SER A 143 17.33 -7.12 -27.36
CA SER A 143 18.63 -7.81 -27.43
C SER A 143 18.64 -8.91 -28.49
N ARG A 144 17.61 -9.75 -28.56
CA ARG A 144 17.49 -10.80 -29.57
C ARG A 144 17.41 -10.26 -31.00
N THR A 145 16.67 -9.16 -31.22
CA THR A 145 16.60 -8.53 -32.55
C THR A 145 17.92 -7.91 -32.96
N ASN A 146 18.68 -7.33 -32.04
CA ASN A 146 19.99 -6.76 -32.35
C ASN A 146 21.02 -7.84 -32.68
N LEU A 147 21.00 -8.98 -31.97
CA LEU A 147 21.88 -10.11 -32.28
C LEU A 147 21.57 -10.66 -33.68
N ARG A 148 20.31 -10.91 -34.01
CA ARG A 148 19.92 -11.39 -35.33
C ARG A 148 20.37 -10.46 -36.46
N LYS A 149 20.27 -9.14 -36.27
CA LYS A 149 20.72 -8.16 -37.29
C LYS A 149 22.24 -8.24 -37.51
N LYS A 150 23.03 -8.38 -36.45
CA LYS A 150 24.47 -8.55 -36.57
C LYS A 150 24.88 -9.83 -37.29
N ASP A 151 24.23 -10.94 -36.90
CA ASP A 151 24.49 -12.22 -37.56
C ASP A 151 24.16 -12.18 -39.10
N THR A 152 23.04 -11.53 -39.46
CA THR A 152 22.66 -11.35 -40.87
C THR A 152 23.63 -10.44 -41.61
N GLU A 153 24.13 -9.39 -40.97
CA GLU A 153 25.13 -8.47 -41.57
C GLU A 153 26.46 -9.17 -41.80
N ILE A 154 26.90 -9.99 -40.87
CA ILE A 154 28.14 -10.79 -41.02
C ILE A 154 27.99 -11.77 -42.16
N LEU A 155 26.91 -12.55 -42.21
CA LEU A 155 26.66 -13.51 -43.28
C LEU A 155 26.59 -12.83 -44.67
N TYR A 156 25.93 -11.67 -44.77
CA TYR A 156 25.89 -10.91 -46.01
C TYR A 156 27.26 -10.43 -46.49
N ARG A 157 28.09 -9.95 -45.54
CA ARG A 157 29.47 -9.53 -45.85
C ARG A 157 30.31 -10.69 -46.31
N ASP A 158 30.19 -11.86 -45.70
CA ASP A 158 30.94 -13.05 -46.07
C ASP A 158 30.53 -13.55 -47.49
N GLU A 159 29.23 -13.55 -47.76
CA GLU A 159 28.72 -13.94 -49.11
C GLU A 159 29.18 -12.92 -50.17
N LEU A 160 29.15 -11.64 -49.87
CA LEU A 160 29.63 -10.62 -50.81
C LEU A 160 31.14 -10.76 -51.08
N PHE A 161 31.90 -11.04 -50.02
CA PHE A 161 33.34 -11.23 -50.12
C PHE A 161 33.68 -12.48 -50.95
N GLN A 162 32.98 -13.60 -50.76
CA GLN A 162 33.12 -14.80 -51.58
C GLN A 162 32.78 -14.53 -53.04
N LYS A 163 31.66 -13.85 -53.33
CA LYS A 163 31.26 -13.53 -54.71
C LYS A 163 32.27 -12.62 -55.38
N LEU A 164 32.81 -11.66 -54.71
CA LEU A 164 33.86 -10.79 -55.23
C LEU A 164 35.14 -11.59 -55.48
N SER A 165 35.57 -12.42 -54.54
CA SER A 165 36.79 -13.24 -54.67
C SER A 165 36.73 -14.25 -55.82
N MET A 166 35.53 -14.78 -56.12
CA MET A 166 35.38 -15.75 -57.24
C MET A 166 35.32 -15.11 -58.64
N ASN A 167 34.98 -13.83 -58.75
CA ASN A 167 34.81 -13.11 -60.01
C ASN A 167 36.02 -12.26 -60.40
N VAL A 168 37.09 -12.25 -59.60
CA VAL A 168 38.32 -11.51 -59.88
C VAL A 168 39.43 -12.52 -60.21
N ASP A 169 40.19 -12.24 -61.24
CA ASP A 169 41.32 -13.10 -61.65
C ASP A 169 42.57 -12.89 -60.75
N ASP A 170 42.39 -12.25 -59.60
CA ASP A 170 43.42 -12.03 -58.57
C ASP A 170 43.24 -12.87 -57.34
N VAL A 171 44.31 -13.25 -56.65
CA VAL A 171 44.28 -13.96 -55.38
C VAL A 171 44.31 -12.95 -54.24
N PHE A 172 43.33 -12.96 -53.36
CA PHE A 172 43.31 -12.17 -52.15
C PHE A 172 43.84 -12.97 -50.97
N LEU A 173 44.82 -12.39 -50.29
CA LEU A 173 45.42 -12.96 -49.07
C LEU A 173 45.30 -11.95 -47.94
N MET A 174 44.70 -12.37 -46.83
CA MET A 174 44.65 -11.55 -45.60
C MET A 174 45.60 -12.22 -44.58
N LEU A 175 46.55 -11.45 -44.08
CA LEU A 175 47.53 -11.90 -43.09
C LEU A 175 47.31 -11.15 -41.78
N ASP A 176 47.39 -11.85 -40.65
CA ASP A 176 47.53 -11.21 -39.34
C ASP A 176 48.85 -10.45 -39.30
N ALA A 177 48.79 -9.15 -39.01
CA ALA A 177 49.97 -8.27 -39.00
C ALA A 177 50.99 -8.58 -37.89
N LYS A 178 50.61 -9.35 -36.86
CA LYS A 178 51.49 -9.75 -35.73
C LYS A 178 52.09 -11.11 -35.91
N THR A 179 51.31 -12.08 -36.40
CA THR A 179 51.72 -13.49 -36.48
C THR A 179 52.13 -13.88 -37.89
N TYR A 180 51.82 -13.06 -38.89
CA TYR A 180 52.02 -13.36 -40.32
C TYR A 180 51.31 -14.66 -40.81
N GLN A 181 50.34 -15.12 -40.01
CA GLN A 181 49.53 -16.24 -40.43
C GLN A 181 48.41 -15.76 -41.39
N ALA A 182 48.07 -16.63 -42.33
CA ALA A 182 46.98 -16.34 -43.27
C ALA A 182 45.64 -16.53 -42.55
N ASP A 183 44.91 -15.41 -42.32
CA ASP A 183 43.56 -15.43 -41.81
C ASP A 183 42.52 -15.72 -42.86
N TYR A 184 42.83 -15.41 -44.13
CA TYR A 184 41.96 -15.68 -45.26
C TYR A 184 42.75 -15.83 -46.57
N VAL A 185 42.39 -16.80 -47.35
CA VAL A 185 42.89 -17.06 -48.70
C VAL A 185 41.69 -17.18 -49.64
N SER A 186 41.67 -16.44 -50.75
CA SER A 186 40.53 -16.50 -51.69
C SER A 186 40.42 -17.87 -52.34
N PRO A 187 39.20 -18.41 -52.57
CA PRO A 187 38.98 -19.75 -53.14
C PRO A 187 39.52 -19.94 -54.53
N ASN A 188 39.75 -18.87 -55.29
CA ASN A 188 40.31 -18.92 -56.61
C ASN A 188 41.85 -19.18 -56.67
N VAL A 189 42.51 -19.26 -55.51
CA VAL A 189 43.94 -19.58 -55.40
C VAL A 189 44.27 -20.90 -56.05
N GLU A 190 43.45 -21.93 -55.82
CA GLU A 190 43.61 -23.27 -56.42
C GLU A 190 43.56 -23.22 -57.96
N LYS A 191 42.57 -22.41 -58.49
CA LYS A 191 42.39 -22.26 -59.94
C LYS A 191 43.53 -21.48 -60.61
N LEU A 192 44.06 -20.46 -59.93
CA LEU A 192 45.08 -19.57 -60.49
C LEU A 192 46.51 -20.10 -60.29
N LEU A 193 46.78 -20.73 -59.15
CA LEU A 193 48.12 -21.25 -58.80
C LEU A 193 48.30 -22.72 -59.11
N GLY A 194 47.23 -23.46 -59.48
CA GLY A 194 47.29 -24.88 -59.80
C GLY A 194 47.72 -25.77 -58.60
N ILE A 195 47.48 -25.31 -57.38
CA ILE A 195 47.84 -26.01 -56.16
C ILE A 195 46.55 -26.69 -55.65
N THR A 196 46.53 -28.02 -55.59
CA THR A 196 45.49 -28.82 -54.96
C THR A 196 45.88 -29.20 -53.52
#